data_d7907e6fa6f115b0f7ed8b5e9aaaf64d
#
_entry.id   d7907e6fa6f115b0f7ed8b5e9aaaf64d
#
_cell.length_a   1.000
_cell.length_b   1.000
_cell.length_c   1.000
_cell.angle_alpha   90.00
_cell.angle_beta   90.00
_cell.angle_gamma   90.00
#
_symmetry.space_group_name_H-M   'P 1'
#
loop_
_entity.id
_entity.type
_entity.pdbx_description
1 polymer ?
#
loop_
_entity_poly.entity_id
_entity_poly.type
_entity_poly.pdbx_seq_one_letter_code
_entity_poly.pdbx_strand_id
1 'polypeptide(L)'
;EVFKIPGYVSKMVENKWLGSKTEQGFFKKVKGADGKSEIHSLDLKTLEYKPSAKAKFATLEMTKSIDNLRERVKVLVAGKDKAGEFYRTTFYGLFQYVSNRIPEISDELYKIDDAMKTGFGWELGPFEYWDALGLKETVSAMEAAGNKPAQWIYDMLSSDINSFYKTENGTRKYYDLASKSYKNISGTESFILLDNIRESKTVWKNSGACVTDIGDGIINLEWNTKMNSIGAEVIEGMNTAIELAEKNYQGLVISNEGANFSAGANVAMIFMMAVEQEFDELNFAIKTFQDTMMRVRYSSIPVVVAPHNMALGGACEMSMHSDKVVAHAETYMGLVEFGVGLIPGGGGSKEFAVRLADELQEGDIELNNFRDRFLTIGQAKVSTSAYEAFDLGYLRKGKD
;
A
#
# COMPACT_ATOMS: atom_id res chain seq x y z
N GLU A 1 35.78 1.09 8.13
CA GLU A 1 35.35 1.15 9.57
C GLU A 1 33.83 1.02 9.74
N VAL A 2 33.03 1.41 8.75
CA VAL A 2 31.54 1.34 8.81
C VAL A 2 31.02 -0.08 9.09
N PHE A 3 31.74 -1.11 8.64
CA PHE A 3 31.38 -2.52 8.83
C PHE A 3 32.10 -3.22 9.99
N LYS A 4 32.66 -2.46 10.93
CA LYS A 4 33.26 -3.05 12.13
C LYS A 4 32.18 -3.65 13.02
N ILE A 5 32.22 -4.97 13.19
CA ILE A 5 31.26 -5.70 14.00
C ILE A 5 31.50 -5.37 15.49
N PRO A 6 30.49 -4.90 16.22
CA PRO A 6 30.61 -4.70 17.67
C PRO A 6 30.91 -6.00 18.43
N GLY A 7 31.72 -5.89 19.51
CA GLY A 7 32.14 -7.06 20.28
C GLY A 7 30.99 -7.91 20.86
N TYR A 8 29.87 -7.30 21.19
CA TYR A 8 28.68 -8.05 21.64
C TYR A 8 28.10 -8.94 20.54
N VAL A 9 28.16 -8.49 19.26
CA VAL A 9 27.69 -9.30 18.12
C VAL A 9 28.60 -10.51 17.92
N SER A 10 29.93 -10.32 18.01
CA SER A 10 30.89 -11.44 17.95
C SER A 10 30.60 -12.50 19.04
N LYS A 11 30.35 -12.05 20.27
CA LYS A 11 29.99 -12.95 21.37
C LYS A 11 28.65 -13.65 21.17
N MET A 12 27.65 -12.98 20.56
CA MET A 12 26.38 -13.60 20.21
C MET A 12 26.58 -14.73 19.18
N VAL A 13 27.43 -14.50 18.17
CA VAL A 13 27.77 -15.50 17.16
C VAL A 13 28.48 -16.71 17.80
N GLU A 14 29.49 -16.46 18.65
CA GLU A 14 30.21 -17.48 19.41
C GLU A 14 29.24 -18.35 20.25
N ASN A 15 28.26 -17.72 20.90
CA ASN A 15 27.24 -18.39 21.71
C ASN A 15 26.11 -19.01 20.87
N LYS A 16 26.13 -18.88 19.55
CA LYS A 16 25.06 -19.34 18.63
C LYS A 16 23.70 -18.66 18.89
N TRP A 17 23.70 -17.41 19.36
CA TRP A 17 22.48 -16.61 19.55
C TRP A 17 22.14 -15.89 18.24
N LEU A 18 21.62 -16.65 17.27
CA LEU A 18 21.46 -16.21 15.89
C LEU A 18 20.03 -15.73 15.55
N GLY A 19 19.15 -15.66 16.54
CA GLY A 19 17.76 -15.25 16.38
C GLY A 19 16.76 -16.38 16.53
N SER A 20 15.60 -16.25 15.89
CA SER A 20 14.47 -17.18 16.06
C SER A 20 14.81 -18.63 15.73
N LYS A 21 15.70 -18.87 14.77
CA LYS A 21 16.12 -20.22 14.36
C LYS A 21 16.91 -20.96 15.45
N THR A 22 17.49 -20.23 16.38
CA THR A 22 18.25 -20.77 17.53
C THR A 22 17.57 -20.42 18.86
N GLU A 23 16.27 -20.06 18.80
CA GLU A 23 15.40 -19.71 19.93
C GLU A 23 15.83 -18.47 20.73
N GLN A 24 16.96 -17.87 20.44
CA GLN A 24 17.46 -16.67 21.08
C GLN A 24 18.42 -15.86 20.18
N GLY A 25 18.44 -14.56 20.37
CA GLY A 25 19.27 -13.59 19.66
C GLY A 25 19.29 -12.29 20.43
N PHE A 26 18.98 -11.15 19.81
CA PHE A 26 18.71 -9.90 20.54
C PHE A 26 17.48 -10.00 21.44
N PHE A 27 16.58 -10.93 21.12
CA PHE A 27 15.39 -11.24 21.90
C PHE A 27 15.33 -12.75 22.18
N LYS A 28 14.71 -13.10 23.29
CA LYS A 28 14.46 -14.46 23.72
C LYS A 28 13.04 -14.59 24.26
N LYS A 29 12.35 -15.64 23.84
CA LYS A 29 11.03 -15.98 24.35
C LYS A 29 11.21 -16.84 25.61
N VAL A 30 10.64 -16.40 26.73
CA VAL A 30 10.69 -17.10 28.02
C VAL A 30 9.27 -17.38 28.51
N LYS A 31 9.10 -18.39 29.37
CA LYS A 31 7.81 -18.58 30.06
C LYS A 31 7.83 -17.76 31.35
N GLY A 32 6.86 -16.85 31.48
CA GLY A 32 6.64 -16.08 32.68
C GLY A 32 6.12 -16.93 33.84
N ALA A 33 6.10 -16.38 35.05
CA ALA A 33 5.63 -17.06 36.24
C ALA A 33 4.14 -17.48 36.17
N ASP A 34 3.35 -16.79 35.34
CA ASP A 34 1.94 -17.08 35.06
C ASP A 34 1.73 -18.11 33.93
N GLY A 35 2.82 -18.71 33.42
CA GLY A 35 2.80 -19.66 32.31
C GLY A 35 2.64 -19.01 30.93
N LYS A 36 2.46 -17.69 30.84
CA LYS A 36 2.40 -16.96 29.57
C LYS A 36 3.79 -16.74 29.00
N SER A 37 3.81 -16.53 27.71
CA SER A 37 5.06 -16.29 26.99
C SER A 37 5.43 -14.82 27.03
N GLU A 38 6.62 -14.51 27.51
CA GLU A 38 7.20 -13.17 27.58
C GLU A 38 8.40 -13.04 26.64
N ILE A 39 8.62 -11.85 26.11
CA ILE A 39 9.80 -11.55 25.29
C ILE A 39 10.80 -10.77 26.17
N HIS A 40 11.98 -11.33 26.33
CA HIS A 40 13.10 -10.67 26.97
C HIS A 40 14.05 -10.11 25.92
N SER A 41 14.65 -8.94 26.19
CA SER A 41 15.68 -8.31 25.37
C SER A 41 17.06 -8.52 25.98
N LEU A 42 18.07 -8.69 25.12
CA LEU A 42 19.46 -8.80 25.53
C LEU A 42 20.01 -7.42 25.95
N ASP A 43 20.52 -7.33 27.16
CA ASP A 43 21.32 -6.19 27.58
C ASP A 43 22.70 -6.28 26.91
N LEU A 44 23.02 -5.33 26.03
CA LEU A 44 24.23 -5.38 25.19
C LEU A 44 25.53 -5.18 25.99
N LYS A 45 25.44 -4.69 27.23
CA LYS A 45 26.61 -4.50 28.11
C LYS A 45 26.89 -5.74 28.95
N THR A 46 25.85 -6.32 29.56
CA THR A 46 25.98 -7.47 30.46
C THR A 46 25.81 -8.82 29.75
N LEU A 47 25.20 -8.81 28.55
CA LEU A 47 24.79 -10.00 27.80
C LEU A 47 23.78 -10.89 28.57
N GLU A 48 23.00 -10.29 29.45
CA GLU A 48 21.92 -10.94 30.17
C GLU A 48 20.55 -10.59 29.53
N TYR A 49 19.62 -11.54 29.57
CA TYR A 49 18.26 -11.31 29.11
C TYR A 49 17.41 -10.71 30.23
N LYS A 50 16.73 -9.60 29.93
CA LYS A 50 15.82 -8.91 30.85
C LYS A 50 14.45 -8.71 30.21
N PRO A 51 13.36 -8.64 30.99
CA PRO A 51 12.05 -8.31 30.44
C PRO A 51 12.10 -7.07 29.55
N SER A 52 11.53 -7.19 28.34
CA SER A 52 11.55 -6.08 27.36
C SER A 52 10.68 -4.93 27.88
N ALA A 53 11.29 -3.76 28.06
CA ALA A 53 10.56 -2.54 28.36
C ALA A 53 10.11 -1.88 27.04
N LYS A 54 8.85 -1.44 26.96
CA LYS A 54 8.40 -0.61 25.86
C LYS A 54 8.97 0.80 26.00
N ALA A 55 9.93 1.13 25.16
CA ALA A 55 10.45 2.50 25.08
C ALA A 55 9.35 3.42 24.53
N LYS A 56 9.16 4.58 25.19
CA LYS A 56 8.25 5.64 24.72
C LYS A 56 9.09 6.87 24.40
N PHE A 57 8.97 7.33 23.17
CA PHE A 57 9.63 8.55 22.69
C PHE A 57 8.56 9.49 22.14
N ALA A 58 8.63 10.76 22.53
CA ALA A 58 7.68 11.79 22.10
C ALA A 58 7.62 11.87 20.56
N THR A 59 8.78 11.80 19.91
CA THR A 59 8.88 11.79 18.43
C THR A 59 8.09 10.65 17.81
N LEU A 60 8.16 9.43 18.35
CA LEU A 60 7.40 8.29 17.81
C LEU A 60 5.90 8.42 18.07
N GLU A 61 5.51 8.95 19.21
CA GLU A 61 4.09 9.17 19.52
C GLU A 61 3.46 10.20 18.58
N MET A 62 4.16 11.30 18.28
CA MET A 62 3.72 12.34 17.36
C MET A 62 3.50 11.83 15.92
N THR A 63 4.23 10.81 15.52
CA THR A 63 4.17 10.31 14.14
C THR A 63 3.12 9.23 13.90
N LYS A 64 2.46 8.73 14.96
CA LYS A 64 1.45 7.65 14.85
C LYS A 64 0.23 8.02 13.99
N SER A 65 -0.13 9.30 13.96
CA SER A 65 -1.27 9.83 13.19
C SER A 65 -0.88 10.35 11.81
N ILE A 66 0.39 10.25 11.42
CA ILE A 66 0.87 10.73 10.12
C ILE A 66 0.97 9.53 9.19
N ASP A 67 0.01 9.37 8.30
CA ASP A 67 -0.03 8.25 7.36
C ASP A 67 0.94 8.47 6.18
N ASN A 68 1.09 9.70 5.69
CA ASN A 68 2.03 10.02 4.64
C ASN A 68 3.49 9.83 5.10
N LEU A 69 4.19 8.87 4.51
CA LEU A 69 5.57 8.53 4.91
C LEU A 69 6.56 9.68 4.69
N ARG A 70 6.39 10.46 3.61
CA ARG A 70 7.28 11.62 3.32
C ARG A 70 7.16 12.69 4.41
N GLU A 71 5.96 12.95 4.90
CA GLU A 71 5.74 13.87 6.02
C GLU A 71 6.17 13.25 7.36
N ARG A 72 5.91 11.97 7.56
CA ARG A 72 6.30 11.24 8.78
C ARG A 72 7.81 11.28 8.99
N VAL A 73 8.61 11.04 7.95
CA VAL A 73 10.08 11.01 8.06
C VAL A 73 10.66 12.38 8.41
N LYS A 74 10.06 13.48 7.94
CA LYS A 74 10.45 14.84 8.34
C LYS A 74 10.32 15.05 9.86
N VAL A 75 9.19 14.63 10.43
CA VAL A 75 8.95 14.74 11.87
C VAL A 75 9.90 13.83 12.67
N LEU A 76 10.15 12.61 12.18
CA LEU A 76 11.10 11.69 12.81
C LEU A 76 12.52 12.26 12.87
N VAL A 77 13.01 12.81 11.76
CA VAL A 77 14.36 13.40 11.69
C VAL A 77 14.47 14.72 12.48
N ALA A 78 13.40 15.51 12.55
CA ALA A 78 13.35 16.74 13.34
C ALA A 78 13.28 16.49 14.86
N GLY A 79 12.98 15.27 15.29
CA GLY A 79 12.83 14.91 16.71
C GLY A 79 14.08 15.21 17.54
N LYS A 80 13.88 15.72 18.78
CA LYS A 80 14.97 16.12 19.69
C LYS A 80 15.32 15.04 20.73
N ASP A 81 14.57 13.94 20.76
CA ASP A 81 14.82 12.81 21.64
C ASP A 81 15.73 11.74 20.98
N LYS A 82 15.98 10.63 21.68
CA LYS A 82 16.80 9.52 21.16
C LYS A 82 16.26 8.93 19.87
N ALA A 83 14.95 8.95 19.64
CA ALA A 83 14.39 8.45 18.38
C ALA A 83 14.80 9.38 17.24
N GLY A 84 14.65 10.70 17.38
CA GLY A 84 15.11 11.66 16.38
C GLY A 84 16.62 11.58 16.12
N GLU A 85 17.43 11.41 17.16
CA GLU A 85 18.87 11.20 17.03
C GLU A 85 19.18 9.92 16.22
N PHE A 86 18.50 8.82 16.53
CA PHE A 86 18.64 7.56 15.80
C PHE A 86 18.33 7.73 14.30
N TYR A 87 17.20 8.36 13.98
CA TYR A 87 16.82 8.57 12.57
C TYR A 87 17.84 9.46 11.84
N ARG A 88 18.27 10.58 12.45
CA ARG A 88 19.31 11.44 11.85
C ARG A 88 20.59 10.67 11.57
N THR A 89 21.12 9.98 12.58
CA THR A 89 22.37 9.22 12.45
C THR A 89 22.27 8.16 11.36
N THR A 90 21.14 7.45 11.32
CA THR A 90 20.91 6.40 10.33
C THR A 90 20.79 6.97 8.93
N PHE A 91 19.97 8.01 8.71
CA PHE A 91 19.79 8.60 7.39
C PHE A 91 21.06 9.31 6.89
N TYR A 92 21.74 10.06 7.73
CA TYR A 92 22.98 10.75 7.29
C TYR A 92 24.08 9.75 6.90
N GLY A 93 24.23 8.67 7.68
CA GLY A 93 25.13 7.59 7.33
C GLY A 93 24.75 6.88 6.02
N LEU A 94 23.44 6.62 5.84
CA LEU A 94 22.92 6.02 4.62
C LEU A 94 23.16 6.92 3.39
N PHE A 95 22.83 8.20 3.47
CA PHE A 95 22.98 9.15 2.36
C PHE A 95 24.45 9.35 1.98
N GLN A 96 25.32 9.46 2.98
CA GLN A 96 26.76 9.47 2.76
C GLN A 96 27.20 8.20 2.01
N TYR A 97 26.74 7.02 2.45
CA TYR A 97 27.13 5.75 1.86
C TYR A 97 26.64 5.62 0.42
N VAL A 98 25.34 5.79 0.17
CA VAL A 98 24.78 5.57 -1.17
C VAL A 98 25.30 6.57 -2.20
N SER A 99 25.51 7.84 -1.82
CA SER A 99 26.08 8.83 -2.73
C SER A 99 27.51 8.49 -3.19
N ASN A 100 28.29 7.86 -2.30
CA ASN A 100 29.64 7.42 -2.61
C ASN A 100 29.71 6.05 -3.33
N ARG A 101 28.57 5.35 -3.49
CA ARG A 101 28.50 4.09 -4.25
C ARG A 101 28.14 4.28 -5.72
N ILE A 102 27.81 5.47 -6.12
CA ILE A 102 27.64 5.85 -7.52
C ILE A 102 28.97 6.46 -8.02
N PRO A 103 29.55 6.00 -9.16
CA PRO A 103 29.02 4.98 -10.10
C PRO A 103 29.48 3.53 -9.82
N GLU A 104 30.09 3.25 -8.67
CA GLU A 104 30.70 1.93 -8.38
C GLU A 104 29.69 0.76 -8.50
N ILE A 105 28.47 0.92 -7.98
CA ILE A 105 27.43 -0.11 -7.98
C ILE A 105 26.44 0.10 -9.12
N SER A 106 26.10 1.34 -9.42
CA SER A 106 25.16 1.72 -10.47
C SER A 106 25.48 3.12 -10.96
N ASP A 107 25.30 3.35 -12.26
CA ASP A 107 25.39 4.69 -12.85
C ASP A 107 24.12 5.51 -12.60
N GLU A 108 22.99 4.84 -12.36
CA GLU A 108 21.68 5.43 -12.25
C GLU A 108 21.14 5.30 -10.82
N LEU A 109 20.89 6.44 -10.18
CA LEU A 109 20.47 6.48 -8.76
C LEU A 109 19.14 5.78 -8.48
N TYR A 110 18.18 5.83 -9.42
CA TYR A 110 16.87 5.20 -9.23
C TYR A 110 16.95 3.67 -9.10
N LYS A 111 17.97 3.03 -9.71
CA LYS A 111 18.19 1.58 -9.57
C LYS A 111 18.57 1.17 -8.15
N ILE A 112 19.26 2.07 -7.42
CA ILE A 112 19.55 1.84 -5.98
C ILE A 112 18.26 1.92 -5.18
N ASP A 113 17.42 2.93 -5.45
CA ASP A 113 16.10 3.06 -4.79
C ASP A 113 15.21 1.85 -5.09
N ASP A 114 15.14 1.42 -6.34
CA ASP A 114 14.35 0.25 -6.73
C ASP A 114 14.88 -1.05 -6.10
N ALA A 115 16.19 -1.22 -6.03
CA ALA A 115 16.81 -2.37 -5.37
C ALA A 115 16.44 -2.44 -3.87
N MET A 116 16.39 -1.29 -3.18
CA MET A 116 15.97 -1.25 -1.78
C MET A 116 14.46 -1.50 -1.62
N LYS A 117 13.64 -0.96 -2.51
CA LYS A 117 12.19 -1.20 -2.50
C LYS A 117 11.86 -2.67 -2.80
N THR A 118 12.43 -3.24 -3.84
CA THR A 118 12.12 -4.61 -4.26
C THR A 118 12.83 -5.68 -3.42
N GLY A 119 14.07 -5.43 -3.00
CA GLY A 119 14.88 -6.39 -2.27
C GLY A 119 14.63 -6.44 -0.76
N PHE A 120 14.22 -5.32 -0.17
CA PHE A 120 14.04 -5.17 1.28
C PHE A 120 12.64 -4.69 1.69
N GLY A 121 11.73 -4.50 0.74
CA GLY A 121 10.37 -4.05 1.01
C GLY A 121 10.28 -2.62 1.54
N TRP A 122 11.21 -1.75 1.20
CA TRP A 122 11.15 -0.34 1.57
C TRP A 122 10.06 0.37 0.77
N GLU A 123 9.32 1.27 1.40
CA GLU A 123 8.31 2.09 0.72
C GLU A 123 8.96 3.22 -0.09
N LEU A 124 10.09 3.76 0.37
CA LEU A 124 10.91 4.75 -0.34
C LEU A 124 12.35 4.27 -0.41
N GLY A 125 13.02 4.52 -1.52
CA GLY A 125 14.46 4.29 -1.63
C GLY A 125 15.30 5.40 -0.95
N PRO A 126 16.60 5.22 -0.82
CA PRO A 126 17.48 6.19 -0.15
C PRO A 126 17.42 7.61 -0.71
N PHE A 127 17.43 7.76 -2.03
CA PHE A 127 17.36 9.07 -2.68
C PHE A 127 15.96 9.67 -2.59
N GLU A 128 14.90 8.84 -2.61
CA GLU A 128 13.54 9.28 -2.35
C GLU A 128 13.33 9.79 -0.92
N TYR A 129 13.95 9.13 0.09
CA TYR A 129 13.99 9.64 1.47
C TYR A 129 14.73 10.97 1.57
N TRP A 130 15.83 11.09 0.84
CA TRP A 130 16.62 12.31 0.86
C TRP A 130 15.86 13.50 0.25
N ASP A 131 15.20 13.28 -0.90
CA ASP A 131 14.30 14.28 -1.49
C ASP A 131 13.15 14.65 -0.54
N ALA A 132 12.57 13.67 0.16
CA ALA A 132 11.51 13.95 1.15
C ALA A 132 11.98 14.85 2.29
N LEU A 133 13.24 14.74 2.71
CA LEU A 133 13.84 15.57 3.76
C LEU A 133 14.30 16.94 3.27
N GLY A 134 14.44 17.12 1.95
CA GLY A 134 15.04 18.31 1.33
C GLY A 134 16.55 18.17 1.20
N LEU A 135 17.03 18.19 -0.05
CA LEU A 135 18.43 17.91 -0.35
C LEU A 135 19.39 18.93 0.29
N LYS A 136 19.15 20.22 0.07
CA LYS A 136 20.01 21.30 0.53
C LYS A 136 20.11 21.38 2.05
N GLU A 137 18.98 21.33 2.74
CA GLU A 137 18.88 21.39 4.19
C GLU A 137 19.56 20.17 4.83
N THR A 138 19.34 19.01 4.24
CA THR A 138 19.91 17.75 4.72
C THR A 138 21.41 17.71 4.54
N VAL A 139 21.98 18.17 3.41
CA VAL A 139 23.41 18.25 3.21
C VAL A 139 24.06 19.14 4.24
N SER A 140 23.50 20.33 4.52
CA SER A 140 24.01 21.24 5.55
C SER A 140 24.00 20.60 6.94
N ALA A 141 22.94 19.87 7.28
CA ALA A 141 22.83 19.17 8.56
C ALA A 141 23.80 17.97 8.66
N MET A 142 24.00 17.25 7.56
CA MET A 142 24.99 16.16 7.47
C MET A 142 26.41 16.66 7.72
N GLU A 143 26.79 17.78 7.10
CA GLU A 143 28.12 18.38 7.30
C GLU A 143 28.33 18.80 8.76
N ALA A 144 27.33 19.44 9.36
CA ALA A 144 27.38 19.81 10.77
C ALA A 144 27.52 18.58 11.70
N ALA A 145 27.01 17.42 11.27
CA ALA A 145 27.15 16.15 11.99
C ALA A 145 28.41 15.35 11.63
N GLY A 146 29.28 15.89 10.73
CA GLY A 146 30.52 15.23 10.30
C GLY A 146 30.35 14.20 9.17
N ASN A 147 29.16 14.09 8.57
CA ASN A 147 28.87 13.24 7.43
C ASN A 147 29.01 14.03 6.12
N LYS A 148 29.83 13.56 5.20
CA LYS A 148 30.04 14.23 3.91
C LYS A 148 29.55 13.35 2.78
N PRO A 149 28.56 13.80 1.99
CA PRO A 149 28.15 13.09 0.77
C PRO A 149 29.22 13.17 -0.31
N ALA A 150 29.03 12.44 -1.40
CA ALA A 150 29.93 12.49 -2.54
C ALA A 150 29.94 13.87 -3.22
N GLN A 151 31.05 14.19 -3.90
CA GLN A 151 31.26 15.50 -4.55
C GLN A 151 30.15 15.87 -5.54
N TRP A 152 29.62 14.91 -6.30
CA TRP A 152 28.57 15.17 -7.28
C TRP A 152 27.29 15.76 -6.68
N ILE A 153 27.01 15.53 -5.38
CA ILE A 153 25.89 16.17 -4.66
C ILE A 153 26.10 17.69 -4.56
N TYR A 154 27.34 18.11 -4.27
CA TYR A 154 27.68 19.54 -4.22
C TYR A 154 27.62 20.18 -5.61
N ASP A 155 28.07 19.46 -6.64
CA ASP A 155 28.02 19.92 -8.02
C ASP A 155 26.56 20.13 -8.46
N MET A 156 25.67 19.21 -8.08
CA MET A 156 24.24 19.28 -8.31
C MET A 156 23.62 20.52 -7.65
N LEU A 157 23.89 20.73 -6.35
CA LEU A 157 23.42 21.90 -5.61
C LEU A 157 23.96 23.21 -6.17
N SER A 158 25.23 23.26 -6.61
CA SER A 158 25.82 24.46 -7.21
C SER A 158 25.20 24.84 -8.56
N SER A 159 24.54 23.88 -9.21
CA SER A 159 23.78 24.08 -10.45
C SER A 159 22.29 24.37 -10.19
N ASP A 160 21.92 24.71 -8.95
CA ASP A 160 20.54 24.95 -8.50
C ASP A 160 19.58 23.77 -8.70
N ILE A 161 20.14 22.55 -8.71
CA ILE A 161 19.36 21.32 -8.78
C ILE A 161 19.21 20.78 -7.35
N ASN A 162 17.98 20.83 -6.81
CA ASN A 162 17.70 20.61 -5.39
C ASN A 162 16.92 19.31 -5.12
N SER A 163 16.77 18.42 -6.11
CA SER A 163 16.10 17.12 -5.95
C SER A 163 16.68 16.07 -6.89
N PHE A 164 16.63 14.82 -6.48
CA PHE A 164 17.06 13.67 -7.31
C PHE A 164 16.01 13.31 -8.35
N TYR A 165 14.74 13.55 -8.02
CA TYR A 165 13.61 13.24 -8.89
C TYR A 165 12.81 14.49 -9.20
N LYS A 166 12.25 14.52 -10.40
CA LYS A 166 11.36 15.57 -10.88
C LYS A 166 10.23 14.96 -11.69
N THR A 167 9.01 15.39 -11.46
CA THR A 167 7.89 15.08 -12.35
C THR A 167 7.67 16.22 -13.31
N GLU A 168 7.63 15.91 -14.59
CA GLU A 168 7.43 16.89 -15.66
C GLU A 168 6.53 16.30 -16.74
N ASN A 169 5.42 17.00 -17.05
CA ASN A 169 4.40 16.53 -17.99
C ASN A 169 3.90 15.10 -17.73
N GLY A 170 3.69 14.75 -16.45
CA GLY A 170 3.22 13.42 -16.05
C GLY A 170 4.27 12.32 -16.12
N THR A 171 5.52 12.65 -16.41
CA THR A 171 6.63 11.69 -16.47
C THR A 171 7.60 11.96 -15.32
N ARG A 172 7.90 10.94 -14.54
CA ARG A 172 8.92 11.01 -13.50
C ARG A 172 10.31 10.85 -14.12
N LYS A 173 11.18 11.78 -13.77
CA LYS A 173 12.58 11.83 -14.22
C LYS A 173 13.50 11.71 -13.02
N TYR A 174 14.71 11.21 -13.26
CA TYR A 174 15.78 11.17 -12.27
C TYR A 174 16.97 12.02 -12.73
N TYR A 175 17.75 12.54 -11.80
CA TYR A 175 18.99 13.25 -12.11
C TYR A 175 20.07 12.26 -12.59
N ASP A 176 20.50 12.40 -13.83
CA ASP A 176 21.57 11.61 -14.43
C ASP A 176 22.91 12.30 -14.24
N LEU A 177 23.84 11.64 -13.57
CA LEU A 177 25.15 12.20 -13.22
C LEU A 177 26.01 12.48 -14.46
N ALA A 178 25.92 11.62 -15.47
CA ALA A 178 26.76 11.74 -16.68
C ALA A 178 26.38 12.96 -17.52
N SER A 179 25.08 13.19 -17.73
CA SER A 179 24.59 14.34 -18.49
C SER A 179 24.34 15.58 -17.63
N LYS A 180 24.40 15.48 -16.31
CA LYS A 180 24.09 16.53 -15.33
C LYS A 180 22.69 17.15 -15.55
N SER A 181 21.72 16.33 -15.93
CA SER A 181 20.37 16.73 -16.27
C SER A 181 19.35 15.64 -15.93
N TYR A 182 18.06 16.00 -15.95
CA TYR A 182 17.02 15.02 -15.69
C TYR A 182 16.74 14.16 -16.92
N LYS A 183 16.69 12.85 -16.74
CA LYS A 183 16.30 11.84 -17.74
C LYS A 183 15.07 11.07 -17.31
N ASN A 184 14.33 10.56 -18.27
CA ASN A 184 13.21 9.65 -17.99
C ASN A 184 13.71 8.34 -17.36
N ILE A 185 12.95 7.78 -16.44
CA ILE A 185 13.21 6.44 -15.90
C ILE A 185 12.83 5.44 -16.98
N SER A 186 13.79 4.65 -17.43
CA SER A 186 13.58 3.66 -18.49
C SER A 186 12.59 2.57 -18.05
N GLY A 187 11.73 2.11 -18.98
CA GLY A 187 10.75 1.05 -18.74
C GLY A 187 9.44 1.53 -18.12
N THR A 188 9.26 2.84 -17.95
CA THR A 188 8.00 3.42 -17.44
C THR A 188 7.12 4.01 -18.54
N GLU A 189 7.56 3.97 -19.80
CA GLU A 189 6.95 4.65 -20.94
C GLU A 189 5.56 4.11 -21.29
N SER A 190 5.31 2.84 -20.98
CA SER A 190 4.02 2.16 -21.25
C SER A 190 3.07 2.12 -20.05
N PHE A 191 3.44 2.74 -18.93
CA PHE A 191 2.64 2.74 -17.70
C PHE A 191 2.12 4.13 -17.38
N ILE A 192 0.85 4.18 -16.96
CA ILE A 192 0.28 5.37 -16.32
C ILE A 192 0.54 5.22 -14.82
N LEU A 193 1.38 6.11 -14.26
CA LEU A 193 1.61 6.19 -12.82
C LEU A 193 0.77 7.34 -12.28
N LEU A 194 -0.23 7.02 -11.45
CA LEU A 194 -1.18 8.00 -10.92
C LEU A 194 -0.47 9.10 -10.12
N ASP A 195 0.54 8.73 -9.33
CA ASP A 195 1.37 9.68 -8.57
C ASP A 195 1.97 10.78 -9.45
N ASN A 196 2.32 10.46 -10.69
CA ASN A 196 2.95 11.42 -11.60
C ASN A 196 1.97 12.44 -12.19
N ILE A 197 0.69 12.08 -12.27
CA ILE A 197 -0.35 12.91 -12.94
C ILE A 197 -1.38 13.47 -11.97
N ARG A 198 -1.49 12.91 -10.76
CA ARG A 198 -2.52 13.29 -9.78
C ARG A 198 -2.56 14.78 -9.52
N GLU A 199 -1.42 15.44 -9.31
CA GLU A 199 -1.39 16.88 -9.01
C GLU A 199 -1.96 17.75 -10.15
N SER A 200 -1.68 17.39 -11.41
CA SER A 200 -2.03 18.18 -12.60
C SER A 200 -3.33 17.76 -13.27
N LYS A 201 -3.83 16.54 -13.00
CA LYS A 201 -4.93 15.90 -13.74
C LYS A 201 -6.12 15.53 -12.86
N THR A 202 -6.11 15.84 -11.57
CA THR A 202 -7.27 15.62 -10.71
C THR A 202 -8.44 16.46 -11.16
N VAL A 203 -9.57 15.81 -11.44
CA VAL A 203 -10.82 16.46 -11.85
C VAL A 203 -11.82 16.58 -10.69
N TRP A 204 -11.69 15.70 -9.68
CA TRP A 204 -12.49 15.75 -8.46
C TRP A 204 -11.81 14.99 -7.33
N LYS A 205 -12.04 15.41 -6.09
CA LYS A 205 -11.59 14.69 -4.89
C LYS A 205 -12.40 15.05 -3.65
N ASN A 206 -12.45 14.13 -2.69
CA ASN A 206 -12.84 14.38 -1.30
C ASN A 206 -11.80 13.81 -0.33
N SER A 207 -12.16 13.58 0.92
CA SER A 207 -11.25 13.05 1.95
C SER A 207 -10.82 11.58 1.72
N GLY A 208 -11.60 10.79 0.97
CA GLY A 208 -11.37 9.35 0.82
C GLY A 208 -11.23 8.87 -0.62
N ALA A 209 -11.44 9.74 -1.62
CA ALA A 209 -11.41 9.35 -3.02
C ALA A 209 -10.90 10.49 -3.91
N CYS A 210 -10.28 10.12 -5.03
CA CYS A 210 -9.77 11.05 -6.04
C CYS A 210 -10.12 10.53 -7.44
N VAL A 211 -10.56 11.44 -8.32
CA VAL A 211 -10.82 11.15 -9.73
C VAL A 211 -9.80 11.91 -10.58
N THR A 212 -9.05 11.19 -11.39
CA THR A 212 -7.95 11.71 -12.20
C THR A 212 -8.20 11.42 -13.68
N ASP A 213 -8.02 12.41 -14.54
CA ASP A 213 -8.02 12.23 -15.99
C ASP A 213 -6.72 11.53 -16.42
N ILE A 214 -6.84 10.29 -16.93
CA ILE A 214 -5.70 9.48 -17.35
C ILE A 214 -5.43 9.55 -18.86
N GLY A 215 -6.17 10.39 -19.59
CA GLY A 215 -6.05 10.57 -21.03
C GLY A 215 -7.05 9.71 -21.83
N ASP A 216 -7.04 9.88 -23.14
CA ASP A 216 -7.88 9.14 -24.09
C ASP A 216 -9.39 9.15 -23.79
N GLY A 217 -9.87 10.17 -23.07
CA GLY A 217 -11.26 10.27 -22.66
C GLY A 217 -11.63 9.34 -21.50
N ILE A 218 -10.65 8.85 -20.74
CA ILE A 218 -10.84 7.94 -19.60
C ILE A 218 -10.47 8.65 -18.30
N ILE A 219 -11.27 8.44 -17.27
CA ILE A 219 -10.93 8.86 -15.90
C ILE A 219 -10.68 7.65 -15.02
N ASN A 220 -9.82 7.84 -14.01
CA ASN A 220 -9.55 6.86 -12.98
C ASN A 220 -10.09 7.32 -11.65
N LEU A 221 -10.83 6.46 -10.98
CA LEU A 221 -11.21 6.61 -9.58
C LEU A 221 -10.23 5.79 -8.71
N GLU A 222 -9.58 6.45 -7.77
CA GLU A 222 -8.84 5.83 -6.69
C GLU A 222 -9.41 6.23 -5.34
N TRP A 223 -9.30 5.36 -4.36
CA TRP A 223 -9.56 5.68 -2.97
C TRP A 223 -8.27 5.63 -2.15
N ASN A 224 -8.22 6.46 -1.11
CA ASN A 224 -7.03 6.68 -0.29
C ASN A 224 -7.35 6.65 1.21
N THR A 225 -8.37 5.90 1.58
CA THR A 225 -8.72 5.63 2.97
C THR A 225 -7.74 4.62 3.58
N LYS A 226 -7.76 4.49 4.92
CA LYS A 226 -6.95 3.47 5.58
C LYS A 226 -7.34 2.06 5.09
N MET A 227 -6.35 1.29 4.63
CA MET A 227 -6.55 -0.02 3.98
C MET A 227 -7.45 0.05 2.73
N ASN A 228 -7.64 1.22 2.16
CA ASN A 228 -8.58 1.47 1.09
C ASN A 228 -9.99 0.93 1.39
N SER A 229 -10.42 1.05 2.66
CA SER A 229 -11.75 0.62 3.09
C SER A 229 -12.84 1.52 2.50
N ILE A 230 -13.96 0.89 2.15
CA ILE A 230 -15.10 1.57 1.54
C ILE A 230 -15.98 2.17 2.63
N GLY A 231 -15.97 3.49 2.75
CA GLY A 231 -16.83 4.31 3.59
C GLY A 231 -17.72 5.21 2.74
N ALA A 232 -18.43 6.12 3.40
CA ALA A 232 -19.36 7.05 2.75
C ALA A 232 -18.65 7.92 1.70
N GLU A 233 -17.44 8.39 1.99
CA GLU A 233 -16.61 9.21 1.10
C GLU A 233 -16.20 8.48 -0.17
N VAL A 234 -15.95 7.15 -0.09
CA VAL A 234 -15.64 6.32 -1.25
C VAL A 234 -16.90 6.08 -2.08
N ILE A 235 -18.05 5.83 -1.45
CA ILE A 235 -19.33 5.67 -2.13
C ILE A 235 -19.72 6.96 -2.87
N GLU A 236 -19.53 8.12 -2.24
CA GLU A 236 -19.71 9.43 -2.89
C GLU A 236 -18.78 9.55 -4.10
N GLY A 237 -17.49 9.20 -3.93
CA GLY A 237 -16.51 9.21 -5.00
C GLY A 237 -16.89 8.32 -6.18
N MET A 238 -17.39 7.10 -5.93
CA MET A 238 -17.87 6.18 -6.96
C MET A 238 -19.04 6.77 -7.75
N ASN A 239 -20.05 7.27 -7.07
CA ASN A 239 -21.21 7.87 -7.72
C ASN A 239 -20.83 9.12 -8.54
N THR A 240 -19.97 9.97 -7.99
CA THR A 240 -19.46 11.16 -8.68
C THR A 240 -18.61 10.80 -9.89
N ALA A 241 -17.74 9.81 -9.77
CA ALA A 241 -16.90 9.35 -10.89
C ALA A 241 -17.74 8.81 -12.06
N ILE A 242 -18.78 8.01 -11.77
CA ILE A 242 -19.70 7.52 -12.79
C ILE A 242 -20.43 8.69 -13.46
N GLU A 243 -20.96 9.63 -12.67
CA GLU A 243 -21.66 10.81 -13.20
C GLU A 243 -20.76 11.68 -14.09
N LEU A 244 -19.52 11.90 -13.69
CA LEU A 244 -18.54 12.64 -14.49
C LEU A 244 -18.20 11.90 -15.78
N ALA A 245 -18.01 10.58 -15.67
CA ALA A 245 -17.70 9.74 -16.83
C ALA A 245 -18.83 9.74 -17.85
N GLU A 246 -20.08 9.55 -17.41
CA GLU A 246 -21.27 9.56 -18.25
C GLU A 246 -21.50 10.92 -18.96
N LYS A 247 -21.10 12.02 -18.34
CA LYS A 247 -21.28 13.36 -18.93
C LYS A 247 -20.15 13.79 -19.85
N ASN A 248 -18.90 13.46 -19.54
CA ASN A 248 -17.75 14.13 -20.13
C ASN A 248 -16.68 13.18 -20.69
N TYR A 249 -16.77 11.88 -20.42
CA TYR A 249 -15.72 10.91 -20.75
C TYR A 249 -16.31 9.66 -21.45
N GLN A 250 -15.44 8.77 -21.84
CA GLN A 250 -15.81 7.54 -22.58
C GLN A 250 -15.80 6.29 -21.71
N GLY A 251 -15.19 6.37 -20.52
CA GLY A 251 -15.08 5.24 -19.62
C GLY A 251 -14.47 5.59 -18.28
N LEU A 252 -14.64 4.68 -17.33
CA LEU A 252 -14.13 4.77 -15.98
C LEU A 252 -13.25 3.56 -15.67
N VAL A 253 -12.04 3.82 -15.16
CA VAL A 253 -11.20 2.81 -14.52
C VAL A 253 -11.29 3.00 -13.00
N ILE A 254 -11.39 1.91 -12.25
CA ILE A 254 -11.29 1.92 -10.78
C ILE A 254 -10.02 1.17 -10.40
N SER A 255 -9.01 1.91 -9.95
CA SER A 255 -7.71 1.37 -9.56
C SER A 255 -7.04 2.27 -8.52
N ASN A 256 -5.98 1.80 -7.89
CA ASN A 256 -5.13 2.63 -7.03
C ASN A 256 -3.69 2.07 -6.99
N GLU A 257 -2.77 2.85 -6.45
CA GLU A 257 -1.35 2.47 -6.25
C GLU A 257 -1.04 2.12 -4.79
N GLY A 258 -2.05 1.85 -3.97
CA GLY A 258 -1.88 1.43 -2.58
C GLY A 258 -1.30 0.01 -2.46
N ALA A 259 -0.87 -0.37 -1.26
CA ALA A 259 -0.36 -1.72 -0.99
C ALA A 259 -1.43 -2.81 -1.23
N ASN A 260 -2.70 -2.46 -1.11
CA ASN A 260 -3.84 -3.32 -1.37
C ASN A 260 -4.88 -2.56 -2.16
N PHE A 261 -5.62 -3.25 -3.02
CA PHE A 261 -6.72 -2.63 -3.72
C PHE A 261 -7.79 -2.14 -2.75
N SER A 262 -8.32 -3.03 -1.91
CA SER A 262 -9.20 -2.65 -0.79
C SER A 262 -9.49 -3.83 0.15
N ALA A 263 -9.58 -3.54 1.44
CA ALA A 263 -10.03 -4.50 2.45
C ALA A 263 -11.57 -4.65 2.52
N GLY A 264 -12.32 -3.92 1.67
CA GLY A 264 -13.79 -3.94 1.66
C GLY A 264 -14.41 -2.88 2.55
N ALA A 265 -15.66 -3.08 2.95
CA ALA A 265 -16.42 -2.14 3.76
C ALA A 265 -15.81 -1.93 5.16
N ASN A 266 -16.07 -0.76 5.74
CA ASN A 266 -15.66 -0.45 7.11
C ASN A 266 -16.52 -1.23 8.13
N VAL A 267 -16.09 -2.44 8.46
CA VAL A 267 -16.80 -3.35 9.39
C VAL A 267 -16.94 -2.75 10.78
N ALA A 268 -15.99 -1.93 11.24
CA ALA A 268 -16.08 -1.30 12.56
C ALA A 268 -17.27 -0.33 12.63
N MET A 269 -17.55 0.41 11.56
CA MET A 269 -18.69 1.31 11.46
C MET A 269 -20.02 0.53 11.45
N ILE A 270 -20.08 -0.56 10.69
CA ILE A 270 -21.25 -1.47 10.67
C ILE A 270 -21.52 -2.02 12.08
N PHE A 271 -20.46 -2.47 12.76
CA PHE A 271 -20.55 -2.99 14.11
C PHE A 271 -21.05 -1.93 15.11
N MET A 272 -20.56 -0.70 15.03
CA MET A 272 -21.00 0.40 15.91
C MET A 272 -22.48 0.70 15.73
N MET A 273 -22.95 0.88 14.50
CA MET A 273 -24.39 1.10 14.23
C MET A 273 -25.26 -0.06 14.76
N ALA A 274 -24.79 -1.30 14.62
CA ALA A 274 -25.52 -2.46 15.12
C ALA A 274 -25.58 -2.50 16.65
N VAL A 275 -24.48 -2.16 17.35
CA VAL A 275 -24.42 -2.10 18.82
C VAL A 275 -25.29 -0.96 19.37
N GLU A 276 -25.31 0.18 18.70
CA GLU A 276 -26.11 1.35 19.05
C GLU A 276 -27.57 1.20 18.62
N GLN A 277 -27.91 0.10 17.96
CA GLN A 277 -29.25 -0.23 17.44
C GLN A 277 -29.77 0.81 16.42
N GLU A 278 -28.89 1.46 15.72
CA GLU A 278 -29.19 2.40 14.63
C GLU A 278 -29.51 1.65 13.32
N PHE A 279 -30.56 0.85 13.36
CA PHE A 279 -30.91 -0.05 12.25
C PHE A 279 -31.39 0.68 11.00
N ASP A 280 -31.99 1.85 11.15
CA ASP A 280 -32.45 2.66 10.01
C ASP A 280 -31.26 3.24 9.25
N GLU A 281 -30.25 3.75 9.95
CA GLU A 281 -28.99 4.24 9.39
C GLU A 281 -28.21 3.09 8.73
N LEU A 282 -28.17 1.93 9.40
CA LEU A 282 -27.53 0.74 8.85
C LEU A 282 -28.20 0.27 7.56
N ASN A 283 -29.53 0.23 7.56
CA ASN A 283 -30.32 -0.13 6.38
C ASN A 283 -30.13 0.87 5.23
N PHE A 284 -30.09 2.16 5.55
CA PHE A 284 -29.79 3.22 4.58
C PHE A 284 -28.38 3.07 3.98
N ALA A 285 -27.36 2.80 4.82
CA ALA A 285 -25.99 2.59 4.36
C ALA A 285 -25.88 1.38 3.45
N ILE A 286 -26.48 0.24 3.81
CA ILE A 286 -26.50 -0.98 2.99
C ILE A 286 -27.20 -0.72 1.67
N LYS A 287 -28.37 -0.07 1.69
CA LYS A 287 -29.11 0.25 0.47
C LYS A 287 -28.32 1.18 -0.44
N THR A 288 -27.70 2.21 0.11
CA THR A 288 -26.84 3.15 -0.66
C THR A 288 -25.68 2.40 -1.31
N PHE A 289 -25.05 1.48 -0.60
CA PHE A 289 -23.99 0.63 -1.15
C PHE A 289 -24.51 -0.25 -2.29
N GLN A 290 -25.64 -0.94 -2.10
CA GLN A 290 -26.27 -1.75 -3.13
C GLN A 290 -26.64 -0.94 -4.37
N ASP A 291 -27.26 0.23 -4.19
CA ASP A 291 -27.65 1.12 -5.28
C ASP A 291 -26.40 1.59 -6.06
N THR A 292 -25.29 1.85 -5.35
CA THR A 292 -24.01 2.20 -5.99
C THR A 292 -23.44 1.03 -6.80
N MET A 293 -23.50 -0.21 -6.29
CA MET A 293 -23.08 -1.40 -7.06
C MET A 293 -23.93 -1.58 -8.32
N MET A 294 -25.25 -1.38 -8.19
CA MET A 294 -26.14 -1.43 -9.36
C MET A 294 -25.86 -0.29 -10.35
N ARG A 295 -25.43 0.87 -9.87
CA ARG A 295 -25.03 1.98 -10.73
C ARG A 295 -23.73 1.67 -11.50
N VAL A 296 -22.75 1.01 -10.86
CA VAL A 296 -21.57 0.49 -11.57
C VAL A 296 -22.01 -0.48 -12.69
N ARG A 297 -22.92 -1.41 -12.38
CA ARG A 297 -23.36 -2.44 -13.32
C ARG A 297 -24.13 -1.89 -14.53
N TYR A 298 -24.91 -0.85 -14.34
CA TYR A 298 -25.82 -0.28 -15.35
C TYR A 298 -25.41 1.12 -15.81
N SER A 299 -24.17 1.51 -15.58
CA SER A 299 -23.63 2.76 -16.12
C SER A 299 -23.72 2.78 -17.66
N SER A 300 -23.91 3.95 -18.23
CA SER A 300 -23.96 4.12 -19.70
C SER A 300 -22.57 4.13 -20.34
N ILE A 301 -21.51 4.06 -19.53
CA ILE A 301 -20.12 3.98 -19.98
C ILE A 301 -19.45 2.71 -19.42
N PRO A 302 -18.43 2.17 -20.09
CA PRO A 302 -17.67 1.05 -19.56
C PRO A 302 -17.01 1.37 -18.23
N VAL A 303 -17.16 0.47 -17.26
CA VAL A 303 -16.44 0.51 -15.97
C VAL A 303 -15.52 -0.69 -15.87
N VAL A 304 -14.22 -0.43 -15.83
CA VAL A 304 -13.17 -1.44 -15.70
C VAL A 304 -12.53 -1.35 -14.32
N VAL A 305 -12.38 -2.47 -13.64
CA VAL A 305 -11.73 -2.54 -12.33
C VAL A 305 -10.39 -3.25 -12.45
N ALA A 306 -9.34 -2.65 -11.90
CA ALA A 306 -7.98 -3.20 -11.92
C ALA A 306 -7.49 -3.53 -10.49
N PRO A 307 -7.97 -4.61 -9.87
CA PRO A 307 -7.60 -4.98 -8.53
C PRO A 307 -6.22 -5.64 -8.48
N HIS A 308 -5.53 -5.43 -7.35
CA HIS A 308 -4.25 -6.04 -7.02
C HIS A 308 -4.21 -6.38 -5.53
N ASN A 309 -3.40 -7.36 -5.16
CA ASN A 309 -3.29 -7.81 -3.79
C ASN A 309 -4.70 -8.05 -3.18
N MET A 310 -5.06 -7.50 -2.04
CA MET A 310 -6.36 -7.74 -1.41
C MET A 310 -7.50 -6.95 -2.09
N ALA A 311 -8.52 -7.66 -2.55
CA ALA A 311 -9.79 -7.16 -3.06
C ALA A 311 -10.93 -7.92 -2.37
N LEU A 312 -11.22 -7.57 -1.10
CA LEU A 312 -12.05 -8.35 -0.21
C LEU A 312 -13.41 -7.72 0.05
N GLY A 313 -14.41 -8.54 0.37
CA GLY A 313 -15.74 -8.10 0.77
C GLY A 313 -16.36 -7.16 -0.25
N GLY A 314 -16.78 -5.97 0.19
CA GLY A 314 -17.37 -4.96 -0.68
C GLY A 314 -16.54 -4.57 -1.91
N ALA A 315 -15.21 -4.70 -1.86
CA ALA A 315 -14.35 -4.48 -3.03
C ALA A 315 -14.43 -5.63 -4.04
N CYS A 316 -14.56 -6.86 -3.56
CA CYS A 316 -14.87 -8.02 -4.40
C CYS A 316 -16.25 -7.86 -5.03
N GLU A 317 -17.27 -7.47 -4.24
CA GLU A 317 -18.63 -7.20 -4.73
C GLU A 317 -18.62 -6.13 -5.83
N MET A 318 -17.94 -5.02 -5.63
CA MET A 318 -17.81 -3.95 -6.62
C MET A 318 -17.13 -4.46 -7.91
N SER A 319 -16.04 -5.22 -7.78
CA SER A 319 -15.35 -5.82 -8.93
C SER A 319 -16.29 -6.76 -9.72
N MET A 320 -17.12 -7.55 -9.01
CA MET A 320 -18.10 -8.45 -9.64
C MET A 320 -19.20 -7.72 -10.41
N HIS A 321 -19.50 -6.45 -10.08
CA HIS A 321 -20.51 -5.64 -10.76
C HIS A 321 -19.99 -4.86 -11.95
N SER A 322 -18.68 -4.79 -12.15
CA SER A 322 -18.08 -4.06 -13.28
C SER A 322 -18.25 -4.78 -14.62
N ASP A 323 -18.08 -4.02 -15.69
CA ASP A 323 -18.10 -4.59 -17.06
C ASP A 323 -16.96 -5.56 -17.26
N LYS A 324 -15.77 -5.19 -16.78
CA LYS A 324 -14.56 -6.01 -16.87
C LYS A 324 -13.67 -5.84 -15.66
N VAL A 325 -13.05 -6.94 -15.24
CA VAL A 325 -11.98 -6.96 -14.26
C VAL A 325 -10.67 -7.29 -14.94
N VAL A 326 -9.65 -6.46 -14.71
CA VAL A 326 -8.26 -6.71 -15.15
C VAL A 326 -7.42 -6.86 -13.88
N ALA A 327 -7.42 -8.06 -13.34
CA ALA A 327 -6.75 -8.35 -12.08
C ALA A 327 -5.24 -8.55 -12.26
N HIS A 328 -4.45 -8.00 -11.35
CA HIS A 328 -3.03 -8.36 -11.23
C HIS A 328 -2.91 -9.86 -10.92
N ALA A 329 -1.87 -10.53 -11.43
CA ALA A 329 -1.68 -11.97 -11.22
C ALA A 329 -1.76 -12.38 -9.74
N GLU A 330 -1.20 -11.54 -8.85
CA GLU A 330 -1.26 -11.71 -7.41
C GLU A 330 -2.40 -10.87 -6.82
N THR A 331 -3.64 -11.33 -7.04
CA THR A 331 -4.86 -10.72 -6.51
C THR A 331 -5.62 -11.73 -5.66
N TYR A 332 -5.90 -11.34 -4.42
CA TYR A 332 -6.63 -12.12 -3.42
C TYR A 332 -8.06 -11.62 -3.33
N MET A 333 -8.97 -12.23 -4.09
CA MET A 333 -10.39 -11.87 -4.13
C MET A 333 -11.22 -12.78 -3.23
N GLY A 334 -12.19 -12.21 -2.51
CA GLY A 334 -13.08 -13.02 -1.67
C GLY A 334 -14.26 -12.26 -1.08
N LEU A 335 -15.39 -12.96 -0.98
CA LEU A 335 -16.55 -12.53 -0.18
C LEU A 335 -16.34 -13.05 1.24
N VAL A 336 -15.72 -12.22 2.08
CA VAL A 336 -15.20 -12.61 3.41
C VAL A 336 -16.16 -12.29 4.56
N GLU A 337 -17.32 -11.77 4.26
CA GLU A 337 -18.30 -11.25 5.22
C GLU A 337 -18.72 -12.31 6.25
N PHE A 338 -18.88 -13.57 5.82
CA PHE A 338 -19.27 -14.66 6.72
C PHE A 338 -18.22 -14.93 7.82
N GLY A 339 -16.94 -14.64 7.52
CA GLY A 339 -15.85 -14.75 8.49
C GLY A 339 -15.96 -13.77 9.68
N VAL A 340 -16.76 -12.71 9.54
CA VAL A 340 -17.01 -11.70 10.58
C VAL A 340 -18.47 -11.64 11.02
N GLY A 341 -19.27 -12.69 10.69
CA GLY A 341 -20.65 -12.80 11.10
C GLY A 341 -21.66 -12.01 10.26
N LEU A 342 -21.27 -11.58 9.05
CA LEU A 342 -22.11 -10.86 8.09
C LEU A 342 -22.34 -11.74 6.85
N ILE A 343 -23.19 -11.26 5.94
CA ILE A 343 -23.36 -11.83 4.59
C ILE A 343 -22.90 -10.80 3.56
N PRO A 344 -22.56 -11.23 2.32
CA PRO A 344 -22.24 -10.29 1.23
C PRO A 344 -23.44 -9.41 0.91
N GLY A 345 -23.51 -8.26 1.57
CA GLY A 345 -24.68 -7.37 1.57
C GLY A 345 -24.69 -6.38 0.42
N GLY A 346 -23.57 -6.14 -0.26
CA GLY A 346 -23.45 -5.24 -1.42
C GLY A 346 -23.87 -5.86 -2.75
N GLY A 347 -24.29 -7.13 -2.74
CA GLY A 347 -24.80 -7.84 -3.92
C GLY A 347 -23.94 -9.02 -4.38
N GLY A 348 -22.90 -9.40 -3.65
CA GLY A 348 -22.04 -10.55 -3.99
C GLY A 348 -22.80 -11.86 -4.07
N SER A 349 -23.71 -12.11 -3.12
CA SER A 349 -24.59 -13.29 -3.15
C SER A 349 -25.49 -13.30 -4.39
N LYS A 350 -26.07 -12.14 -4.75
CA LYS A 350 -26.87 -11.96 -5.97
C LYS A 350 -26.05 -12.20 -7.22
N GLU A 351 -24.84 -11.67 -7.29
CA GLU A 351 -23.94 -11.89 -8.43
C GLU A 351 -23.58 -13.37 -8.62
N PHE A 352 -23.33 -14.11 -7.55
CA PHE A 352 -23.10 -15.55 -7.66
C PHE A 352 -24.32 -16.29 -8.19
N ALA A 353 -25.53 -15.93 -7.74
CA ALA A 353 -26.76 -16.54 -8.25
C ALA A 353 -26.97 -16.24 -9.73
N VAL A 354 -26.77 -14.98 -10.15
CA VAL A 354 -26.91 -14.58 -11.57
C VAL A 354 -25.88 -15.30 -12.43
N ARG A 355 -24.60 -15.29 -12.03
CA ARG A 355 -23.53 -15.95 -12.79
C ARG A 355 -23.73 -17.44 -12.88
N LEU A 356 -24.19 -18.08 -11.81
CA LEU A 356 -24.51 -19.50 -11.83
C LEU A 356 -25.65 -19.80 -12.81
N ALA A 357 -26.72 -19.00 -12.81
CA ALA A 357 -27.82 -19.15 -13.75
C ALA A 357 -27.37 -18.99 -15.21
N ASP A 358 -26.43 -18.09 -15.47
CA ASP A 358 -25.87 -17.88 -16.83
C ASP A 358 -24.91 -19.01 -17.26
N GLU A 359 -24.26 -19.70 -16.30
CA GLU A 359 -23.33 -20.81 -16.55
C GLU A 359 -24.04 -22.16 -16.77
N LEU A 360 -25.22 -22.35 -16.17
CA LEU A 360 -25.98 -23.61 -16.25
C LEU A 360 -26.56 -23.85 -17.63
N GLN A 361 -26.41 -25.09 -18.10
CA GLN A 361 -26.96 -25.56 -19.37
C GLN A 361 -28.04 -26.61 -19.13
N GLU A 362 -28.87 -26.87 -20.16
CA GLU A 362 -29.88 -27.92 -20.08
C GLU A 362 -29.24 -29.29 -19.82
N GLY A 363 -29.64 -29.94 -18.74
CA GLY A 363 -29.10 -31.23 -18.28
C GLY A 363 -28.01 -31.14 -17.21
N ASP A 364 -27.57 -29.95 -16.82
CA ASP A 364 -26.62 -29.76 -15.73
C ASP A 364 -27.24 -30.12 -14.36
N ILE A 365 -26.37 -30.58 -13.44
CA ILE A 365 -26.76 -30.86 -12.06
C ILE A 365 -26.65 -29.56 -11.24
N GLU A 366 -27.71 -28.78 -11.18
CA GLU A 366 -27.77 -27.48 -10.51
C GLU A 366 -27.30 -27.53 -9.04
N LEU A 367 -27.70 -28.56 -8.30
CA LEU A 367 -27.41 -28.66 -6.85
C LEU A 367 -25.93 -28.66 -6.54
N ASN A 368 -25.09 -29.32 -7.32
CA ASN A 368 -23.66 -29.36 -7.09
C ASN A 368 -23.01 -28.00 -7.34
N ASN A 369 -23.38 -27.34 -8.42
CA ASN A 369 -22.89 -26.00 -8.78
C ASN A 369 -23.33 -24.96 -7.75
N PHE A 370 -24.62 -25.02 -7.32
CA PHE A 370 -25.15 -24.17 -6.26
C PHE A 370 -24.40 -24.36 -4.94
N ARG A 371 -24.20 -25.62 -4.52
CA ARG A 371 -23.48 -25.96 -3.29
C ARG A 371 -22.06 -25.37 -3.29
N ASP A 372 -21.33 -25.46 -4.40
CA ASP A 372 -19.97 -24.97 -4.47
C ASP A 372 -19.91 -23.44 -4.36
N ARG A 373 -20.83 -22.69 -4.97
CA ARG A 373 -20.97 -21.25 -4.79
C ARG A 373 -21.37 -20.88 -3.36
N PHE A 374 -22.33 -21.64 -2.77
CA PHE A 374 -22.75 -21.45 -1.39
C PHE A 374 -21.57 -21.67 -0.42
N LEU A 375 -20.78 -22.72 -0.60
CA LEU A 375 -19.62 -23.02 0.23
C LEU A 375 -18.50 -21.99 0.05
N THR A 376 -18.35 -21.42 -1.12
CA THR A 376 -17.38 -20.34 -1.34
C THR A 376 -17.68 -19.13 -0.46
N ILE A 377 -18.96 -18.74 -0.36
CA ILE A 377 -19.40 -17.66 0.55
C ILE A 377 -19.33 -18.13 2.02
N GLY A 378 -19.93 -19.28 2.33
CA GLY A 378 -20.07 -19.75 3.72
C GLY A 378 -18.77 -20.12 4.41
N GLN A 379 -17.70 -20.37 3.63
CA GLN A 379 -16.35 -20.59 4.13
C GLN A 379 -15.47 -19.34 4.02
N ALA A 380 -16.01 -18.22 3.57
CA ALA A 380 -15.28 -16.99 3.34
C ALA A 380 -13.99 -17.22 2.51
N LYS A 381 -14.08 -18.02 1.44
CA LYS A 381 -12.93 -18.37 0.64
C LYS A 381 -12.33 -17.15 -0.04
N VAL A 382 -11.01 -17.06 0.01
CA VAL A 382 -10.23 -16.04 -0.69
C VAL A 382 -9.34 -16.75 -1.70
N SER A 383 -9.31 -16.26 -2.94
CA SER A 383 -8.39 -16.76 -3.95
C SER A 383 -6.95 -16.41 -3.58
N THR A 384 -6.01 -17.27 -3.91
CA THR A 384 -4.57 -17.05 -3.73
C THR A 384 -3.90 -16.43 -4.95
N SER A 385 -4.66 -16.20 -6.01
CA SER A 385 -4.23 -15.56 -7.25
C SER A 385 -5.44 -15.13 -8.08
N ALA A 386 -5.23 -14.27 -9.07
CA ALA A 386 -6.26 -13.95 -10.07
C ALA A 386 -6.72 -15.21 -10.82
N TYR A 387 -5.82 -16.16 -11.05
CA TYR A 387 -6.16 -17.41 -11.74
C TYR A 387 -7.16 -18.24 -10.94
N GLU A 388 -6.93 -18.44 -9.63
CA GLU A 388 -7.86 -19.15 -8.76
C GLU A 388 -9.20 -18.41 -8.60
N ALA A 389 -9.19 -17.07 -8.73
CA ALA A 389 -10.42 -16.28 -8.68
C ALA A 389 -11.41 -16.65 -9.81
N PHE A 390 -10.93 -17.13 -10.97
CA PHE A 390 -11.78 -17.71 -12.02
C PHE A 390 -12.42 -19.02 -11.56
N ASP A 391 -11.68 -19.88 -10.90
CA ASP A 391 -12.19 -21.19 -10.45
C ASP A 391 -13.19 -21.03 -9.29
N LEU A 392 -12.99 -20.04 -8.44
CA LEU A 392 -13.95 -19.69 -7.37
C LEU A 392 -15.17 -18.90 -7.88
N GLY A 393 -15.14 -18.41 -9.12
CA GLY A 393 -16.25 -17.68 -9.76
C GLY A 393 -16.30 -16.19 -9.45
N TYR A 394 -15.26 -15.63 -8.82
CA TYR A 394 -15.12 -14.18 -8.64
C TYR A 394 -14.80 -13.46 -9.95
N LEU A 395 -14.11 -14.13 -10.86
CA LEU A 395 -13.82 -13.66 -12.22
C LEU A 395 -14.55 -14.55 -13.26
N ARG A 396 -14.87 -13.99 -14.41
CA ARG A 396 -15.61 -14.66 -15.49
C ARG A 396 -14.66 -15.08 -16.59
N LYS A 397 -14.59 -16.39 -16.87
CA LYS A 397 -13.74 -16.93 -17.96
C LYS A 397 -14.13 -16.34 -19.30
N GLY A 398 -13.14 -15.83 -20.03
CA GLY A 398 -13.32 -15.23 -21.36
C GLY A 398 -13.90 -13.80 -21.36
N LYS A 399 -14.14 -13.20 -20.18
CA LYS A 399 -14.65 -11.84 -20.05
C LYS A 399 -13.73 -10.95 -19.20
N ASP A 400 -13.27 -11.44 -18.09
CA ASP A 400 -12.39 -10.73 -17.16
C ASP A 400 -10.92 -11.06 -17.41
#